data_e0759a6e0385ef96a7ab36014d111f72
#
_entry.id   e0759a6e0385ef96a7ab36014d111f72
#
_cell.length_a   1.000
_cell.length_b   1.000
_cell.length_c   1.000
_cell.angle_alpha   90.00
_cell.angle_beta   90.00
_cell.angle_gamma   90.00
#
_symmetry.space_group_name_H-M   'P 1'
#
loop_
_entity.id
_entity.type
_entity.pdbx_description
1 polymer ?
#
loop_
_entity_poly.entity_id
_entity_poly.type
_entity_poly.pdbx_seq_one_letter_code
_entity_poly.pdbx_strand_id
1 'polypeptide(L)'
;MAAIRAALGTGWEVVEVQGPAASDGDGGSGSPESIAATRGAEIYLGYGVPSGVVDAGRPTLRWVHTGTAGVGSSLPQLRGTQIVLTNSAGIHAEPIADWVVAAIAYFARGLDRMVEAQALGRWAKDEFTDLTLPVRELRDLRVGLVGLGGIGSAVARRALALGMSVAGVRRRPERGRGLRWVGGLDELPRLAAESDCLVIAAPHTAATAGTVSRKVLELLPKDAIVVNVSRGSLLDEAALLELLNRGRLAGAALDVFSVEPLPAGHPFWGHPRVLVSPHVSAVTNRFWERETALIVDNIQRYLAGAPLVNVVDLEAGY
;
A
#
# COMPACT_ATOMS: atom_id res chain seq x y z
N MET A 1 4.53 -8.11 -22.74
CA MET A 1 5.48 -9.10 -23.29
C MET A 1 6.31 -8.56 -24.47
N ALA A 2 5.74 -7.97 -25.53
CA ALA A 2 6.53 -7.46 -26.68
C ALA A 2 7.70 -6.54 -26.27
N ALA A 3 7.48 -5.58 -25.39
CA ALA A 3 8.51 -4.66 -24.92
C ALA A 3 9.64 -5.36 -24.13
N ILE A 4 9.31 -6.37 -23.34
CA ILE A 4 10.29 -7.19 -22.59
C ILE A 4 11.17 -7.98 -23.56
N ARG A 5 10.57 -8.66 -24.56
CA ARG A 5 11.33 -9.37 -25.60
C ARG A 5 12.23 -8.43 -26.40
N ALA A 6 11.73 -7.24 -26.74
CA ALA A 6 12.51 -6.22 -27.45
C ALA A 6 13.69 -5.72 -26.61
N ALA A 7 13.53 -5.55 -25.30
CA ALA A 7 14.59 -5.10 -24.39
C ALA A 7 15.68 -6.16 -24.20
N LEU A 8 15.32 -7.45 -24.15
CA LEU A 8 16.27 -8.55 -24.03
C LEU A 8 17.06 -8.80 -25.31
N GLY A 9 16.46 -8.55 -26.48
CA GLY A 9 17.08 -8.83 -27.79
C GLY A 9 17.11 -10.32 -28.18
N THR A 10 17.77 -10.64 -29.28
CA THR A 10 17.75 -11.98 -29.89
C THR A 10 18.62 -13.03 -29.19
N GLY A 11 19.45 -12.61 -28.22
CA GLY A 11 20.34 -13.52 -27.47
C GLY A 11 19.64 -14.21 -26.28
N TRP A 12 18.36 -13.93 -26.06
CA TRP A 12 17.60 -14.43 -24.90
C TRP A 12 16.37 -15.23 -25.33
N GLU A 13 16.20 -16.39 -24.72
CA GLU A 13 14.95 -17.14 -24.79
C GLU A 13 13.98 -16.62 -23.70
N VAL A 14 12.75 -16.31 -24.10
CA VAL A 14 11.71 -15.88 -23.18
C VAL A 14 10.60 -16.92 -23.14
N VAL A 15 10.49 -17.62 -22.02
CA VAL A 15 9.44 -18.62 -21.77
C VAL A 15 8.30 -17.93 -21.05
N GLU A 16 7.11 -17.91 -21.63
CA GLU A 16 5.90 -17.40 -21.01
C GLU A 16 5.13 -18.56 -20.37
N VAL A 17 4.92 -18.48 -19.06
CA VAL A 17 4.08 -19.44 -18.35
C VAL A 17 2.71 -18.85 -18.16
N GLN A 18 1.69 -19.53 -18.70
CA GLN A 18 0.30 -19.17 -18.53
C GLN A 18 -0.26 -19.95 -17.32
N GLY A 19 -0.47 -19.27 -16.21
CA GLY A 19 -1.06 -19.88 -15.03
C GLY A 19 -1.70 -18.82 -14.14
N PRO A 20 -2.64 -19.18 -13.27
CA PRO A 20 -3.11 -18.23 -12.27
C PRO A 20 -1.88 -17.78 -11.48
N ALA A 21 -1.60 -16.47 -11.47
CA ALA A 21 -0.79 -15.89 -10.42
C ALA A 21 -1.40 -16.39 -9.12
N ALA A 22 -0.58 -16.91 -8.21
CA ALA A 22 -1.06 -17.23 -6.88
C ALA A 22 -1.81 -16.00 -6.39
N SER A 23 -3.06 -16.16 -5.98
CA SER A 23 -4.06 -15.11 -5.81
C SER A 23 -3.67 -14.00 -4.83
N ASP A 24 -2.60 -14.17 -4.08
CA ASP A 24 -2.25 -13.33 -2.94
C ASP A 24 -1.01 -12.45 -3.16
N GLY A 25 -0.50 -12.36 -4.39
CA GLY A 25 0.68 -11.54 -4.70
C GLY A 25 1.96 -11.99 -4.02
N ASP A 26 1.89 -12.94 -3.14
CA ASP A 26 2.89 -13.31 -2.16
C ASP A 26 3.42 -14.75 -2.33
N GLY A 27 3.53 -15.21 -3.57
CA GLY A 27 4.38 -16.35 -3.87
C GLY A 27 4.05 -17.64 -3.15
N GLY A 28 2.95 -18.30 -3.52
CA GLY A 28 2.72 -19.71 -3.17
C GLY A 28 3.88 -20.62 -3.65
N SER A 29 3.67 -21.94 -3.64
CA SER A 29 4.70 -22.92 -4.07
C SER A 29 5.14 -22.81 -5.53
N GLY A 30 4.43 -22.04 -6.36
CA GLY A 30 4.61 -21.98 -7.81
C GLY A 30 3.87 -23.11 -8.54
N SER A 31 3.49 -22.88 -9.80
CA SER A 31 2.93 -23.93 -10.63
C SER A 31 4.03 -24.88 -11.11
N PRO A 32 3.71 -26.16 -11.40
CA PRO A 32 4.68 -27.10 -11.98
C PRO A 32 5.35 -26.55 -13.24
N GLU A 33 4.59 -25.81 -14.07
CA GLU A 33 5.10 -25.19 -15.29
C GLU A 33 6.09 -24.07 -14.99
N SER A 34 5.81 -23.20 -14.02
CA SER A 34 6.72 -22.11 -13.64
C SER A 34 8.02 -22.66 -13.04
N ILE A 35 7.93 -23.70 -12.22
CA ILE A 35 9.09 -24.38 -11.65
C ILE A 35 9.94 -25.04 -12.76
N ALA A 36 9.29 -25.72 -13.71
CA ALA A 36 10.00 -26.35 -14.83
C ALA A 36 10.67 -25.31 -15.74
N ALA A 37 9.99 -24.22 -16.06
CA ALA A 37 10.51 -23.13 -16.90
C ALA A 37 11.68 -22.38 -16.27
N THR A 38 11.81 -22.43 -14.94
CA THR A 38 12.90 -21.72 -14.24
C THR A 38 14.21 -22.52 -14.25
N ARG A 39 14.17 -23.81 -14.57
CA ARG A 39 15.39 -24.62 -14.69
C ARG A 39 16.28 -24.10 -15.81
N GLY A 40 17.47 -23.62 -15.45
CA GLY A 40 18.41 -23.01 -16.39
C GLY A 40 18.12 -21.53 -16.70
N ALA A 41 17.06 -20.94 -16.16
CA ALA A 41 16.78 -19.53 -16.32
C ALA A 41 17.78 -18.66 -15.53
N GLU A 42 18.13 -17.52 -16.09
CA GLU A 42 18.97 -16.51 -15.46
C GLU A 42 18.13 -15.41 -14.79
N ILE A 43 16.96 -15.11 -15.34
CA ILE A 43 16.03 -14.09 -14.87
C ILE A 43 14.64 -14.71 -14.68
N TYR A 44 13.99 -14.39 -13.56
CA TYR A 44 12.58 -14.67 -13.33
C TYR A 44 11.80 -13.37 -13.13
N LEU A 45 10.71 -13.22 -13.87
CA LEU A 45 9.78 -12.09 -13.76
C LEU A 45 8.39 -12.65 -13.42
N GLY A 46 7.82 -12.28 -12.28
CA GLY A 46 6.53 -12.82 -11.85
C GLY A 46 5.78 -11.91 -10.87
N TYR A 47 4.60 -12.35 -10.50
CA TYR A 47 3.79 -11.71 -9.45
C TYR A 47 3.96 -12.51 -8.16
N GLY A 48 5.00 -12.19 -7.38
CA GLY A 48 5.53 -13.00 -6.30
C GLY A 48 6.73 -13.86 -6.74
N VAL A 49 7.47 -14.40 -5.78
CA VAL A 49 8.63 -15.27 -6.00
C VAL A 49 8.43 -16.58 -5.23
N PRO A 50 7.85 -17.61 -5.87
CA PRO A 50 7.60 -18.90 -5.23
C PRO A 50 8.88 -19.63 -4.82
N SER A 51 8.85 -20.37 -3.70
CA SER A 51 10.01 -21.13 -3.20
C SER A 51 10.49 -22.18 -4.24
N GLY A 52 9.58 -22.91 -4.86
CA GLY A 52 9.93 -23.90 -5.87
C GLY A 52 10.62 -23.32 -7.11
N VAL A 53 10.32 -22.05 -7.45
CA VAL A 53 11.00 -21.32 -8.55
C VAL A 53 12.45 -21.02 -8.15
N VAL A 54 12.69 -20.53 -6.94
CA VAL A 54 14.05 -20.25 -6.45
C VAL A 54 14.88 -21.54 -6.39
N ASP A 55 14.32 -22.61 -5.84
CA ASP A 55 15.02 -23.89 -5.71
C ASP A 55 15.37 -24.52 -7.07
N ALA A 56 14.44 -24.46 -8.03
CA ALA A 56 14.69 -24.98 -9.39
C ALA A 56 15.72 -24.15 -10.17
N GLY A 57 15.77 -22.85 -9.92
CA GLY A 57 16.65 -21.91 -10.64
C GLY A 57 18.03 -21.70 -9.99
N ARG A 58 18.27 -22.15 -8.75
CA ARG A 58 19.49 -21.86 -7.96
C ARG A 58 20.82 -21.88 -8.72
N PRO A 59 21.10 -22.83 -9.59
CA PRO A 59 22.41 -22.86 -10.27
C PRO A 59 22.64 -21.68 -11.23
N THR A 60 21.58 -21.17 -11.86
CA THR A 60 21.66 -20.20 -12.95
C THR A 60 20.97 -18.87 -12.67
N LEU A 61 19.97 -18.86 -11.79
CA LEU A 61 19.16 -17.69 -11.49
C LEU A 61 20.00 -16.59 -10.81
N ARG A 62 20.03 -15.41 -11.39
CA ARG A 62 20.78 -14.25 -10.92
C ARG A 62 19.89 -13.12 -10.45
N TRP A 63 18.76 -12.94 -11.11
CA TRP A 63 17.83 -11.85 -10.82
C TRP A 63 16.40 -12.36 -10.83
N VAL A 64 15.64 -11.98 -9.80
CA VAL A 64 14.20 -12.16 -9.72
C VAL A 64 13.52 -10.81 -9.56
N HIS A 65 12.41 -10.60 -10.25
CA HIS A 65 11.56 -9.44 -10.10
C HIS A 65 10.16 -9.86 -9.71
N THR A 66 9.58 -9.16 -8.71
CA THR A 66 8.19 -9.34 -8.33
C THR A 66 7.36 -8.12 -8.66
N GLY A 67 6.22 -8.30 -9.33
CA GLY A 67 5.25 -7.25 -9.63
C GLY A 67 4.49 -6.71 -8.39
N THR A 68 4.90 -7.10 -7.19
CA THR A 68 4.38 -6.59 -5.92
C THR A 68 5.35 -5.59 -5.31
N ALA A 69 4.84 -4.64 -4.52
CA ALA A 69 5.69 -3.76 -3.72
C ALA A 69 6.12 -4.44 -2.41
N GLY A 70 5.23 -5.23 -1.80
CA GLY A 70 5.52 -6.02 -0.61
C GLY A 70 6.24 -7.32 -0.99
N VAL A 71 7.24 -7.72 -0.21
CA VAL A 71 8.10 -8.88 -0.52
C VAL A 71 8.17 -9.91 0.62
N GLY A 72 7.34 -9.76 1.66
CA GLY A 72 7.42 -10.55 2.88
C GLY A 72 7.48 -12.05 2.66
N SER A 73 6.66 -12.60 1.77
CA SER A 73 6.61 -14.02 1.43
C SER A 73 7.74 -14.47 0.50
N SER A 74 8.37 -13.53 -0.22
CA SER A 74 9.49 -13.83 -1.12
C SER A 74 10.85 -13.85 -0.41
N LEU A 75 10.95 -13.29 0.80
CA LEU A 75 12.21 -13.15 1.53
C LEU A 75 12.78 -14.48 2.03
N PRO A 76 11.98 -15.42 2.65
CA PRO A 76 12.55 -16.61 3.27
C PRO A 76 13.37 -17.47 2.33
N GLN A 77 12.94 -17.60 1.06
CA GLN A 77 13.63 -18.44 0.07
C GLN A 77 14.84 -17.75 -0.60
N LEU A 78 14.95 -16.42 -0.47
CA LEU A 78 16.04 -15.65 -1.08
C LEU A 78 17.15 -15.28 -0.10
N ARG A 79 16.87 -15.28 1.21
CA ARG A 79 17.88 -15.02 2.23
C ARG A 79 19.04 -16.01 2.13
N GLY A 80 20.26 -15.50 2.23
CA GLY A 80 21.47 -16.31 2.10
C GLY A 80 21.81 -16.75 0.67
N THR A 81 21.06 -16.29 -0.34
CA THR A 81 21.41 -16.49 -1.76
C THR A 81 22.14 -15.28 -2.32
N GLN A 82 22.73 -15.44 -3.51
CA GLN A 82 23.31 -14.34 -4.28
C GLN A 82 22.33 -13.78 -5.34
N ILE A 83 21.06 -14.21 -5.29
CA ILE A 83 20.03 -13.79 -6.23
C ILE A 83 19.57 -12.40 -5.87
N VAL A 84 19.62 -11.47 -6.81
CA VAL A 84 19.12 -10.11 -6.63
C VAL A 84 17.59 -10.12 -6.71
N LEU A 85 16.91 -9.59 -5.69
CA LEU A 85 15.47 -9.35 -5.72
C LEU A 85 15.21 -7.88 -6.04
N THR A 86 14.35 -7.63 -7.04
CA THR A 86 13.75 -6.32 -7.26
C THR A 86 12.23 -6.41 -7.13
N ASN A 87 11.60 -5.31 -6.75
CA ASN A 87 10.16 -5.23 -6.58
C ASN A 87 9.56 -4.04 -7.34
N SER A 88 8.24 -3.96 -7.36
CA SER A 88 7.48 -2.89 -8.02
C SER A 88 7.19 -1.71 -7.09
N ALA A 89 8.07 -1.44 -6.12
CA ALA A 89 7.95 -0.28 -5.26
C ALA A 89 7.93 1.02 -6.07
N GLY A 90 7.05 1.95 -5.72
CA GLY A 90 6.92 3.25 -6.37
C GLY A 90 5.88 3.31 -7.50
N ILE A 91 5.69 2.26 -8.30
CA ILE A 91 4.70 2.29 -9.40
C ILE A 91 3.25 2.37 -8.90
N HIS A 92 3.02 1.94 -7.66
CA HIS A 92 1.72 1.98 -7.00
C HIS A 92 1.45 3.29 -6.25
N ALA A 93 2.46 4.15 -6.09
CA ALA A 93 2.36 5.33 -5.23
C ALA A 93 1.28 6.32 -5.70
N GLU A 94 1.23 6.58 -7.00
CA GLU A 94 0.30 7.56 -7.57
C GLU A 94 -1.17 7.12 -7.44
N PRO A 95 -1.57 5.90 -7.91
CA PRO A 95 -2.95 5.47 -7.78
C PRO A 95 -3.41 5.30 -6.33
N ILE A 96 -2.55 4.78 -5.45
CA ILE A 96 -2.87 4.68 -4.02
C ILE A 96 -3.10 6.07 -3.42
N ALA A 97 -2.29 7.06 -3.79
CA ALA A 97 -2.47 8.42 -3.30
C ALA A 97 -3.77 9.06 -3.80
N ASP A 98 -4.20 8.76 -5.04
CA ASP A 98 -5.52 9.18 -5.55
C ASP A 98 -6.65 8.56 -4.72
N TRP A 99 -6.55 7.25 -4.42
CA TRP A 99 -7.51 6.54 -3.60
C TRP A 99 -7.58 7.12 -2.15
N VAL A 100 -6.43 7.40 -1.54
CA VAL A 100 -6.36 8.00 -0.19
C VAL A 100 -7.04 9.36 -0.16
N VAL A 101 -6.79 10.22 -1.13
CA VAL A 101 -7.41 11.55 -1.19
C VAL A 101 -8.93 11.43 -1.41
N ALA A 102 -9.37 10.51 -2.27
CA ALA A 102 -10.80 10.23 -2.46
C ALA A 102 -11.46 9.74 -1.18
N ALA A 103 -10.81 8.85 -0.42
CA ALA A 103 -11.28 8.34 0.87
C ALA A 103 -11.37 9.45 1.94
N ILE A 104 -10.37 10.33 2.01
CA ILE A 104 -10.42 11.51 2.89
C ILE A 104 -11.59 12.40 2.52
N ALA A 105 -11.76 12.71 1.23
CA ALA A 105 -12.86 13.53 0.75
C ALA A 105 -14.23 12.88 1.02
N TYR A 106 -14.34 11.56 0.88
CA TYR A 106 -15.55 10.79 1.13
C TYR A 106 -16.11 11.03 2.55
N PHE A 107 -15.28 10.91 3.56
CA PHE A 107 -15.71 11.17 4.95
C PHE A 107 -15.76 12.65 5.30
N ALA A 108 -14.78 13.44 4.88
CA ALA A 108 -14.74 14.87 5.20
C ALA A 108 -15.94 15.63 4.65
N ARG A 109 -16.47 15.22 3.47
CA ARG A 109 -17.62 15.83 2.83
C ARG A 109 -18.95 15.18 3.18
N GLY A 110 -18.96 14.16 4.06
CA GLY A 110 -20.17 13.43 4.45
C GLY A 110 -20.78 12.61 3.31
N LEU A 111 -19.97 12.17 2.32
CA LEU A 111 -20.49 11.36 1.21
C LEU A 111 -20.98 9.99 1.69
N ASP A 112 -20.41 9.44 2.76
CA ASP A 112 -20.88 8.26 3.47
C ASP A 112 -22.37 8.41 3.87
N ARG A 113 -22.75 9.55 4.43
CA ARG A 113 -24.10 9.88 4.84
C ARG A 113 -25.04 10.11 3.65
N MET A 114 -24.52 10.74 2.60
CA MET A 114 -25.27 10.93 1.36
C MET A 114 -25.61 9.59 0.70
N VAL A 115 -24.65 8.67 0.63
CA VAL A 115 -24.84 7.31 0.08
C VAL A 115 -25.86 6.51 0.92
N GLU A 116 -25.75 6.58 2.25
CA GLU A 116 -26.72 5.96 3.17
C GLU A 116 -28.14 6.54 2.96
N ALA A 117 -28.28 7.86 2.94
CA ALA A 117 -29.57 8.52 2.72
C ALA A 117 -30.16 8.18 1.35
N GLN A 118 -29.32 8.12 0.30
CA GLN A 118 -29.72 7.71 -1.04
C GLN A 118 -30.25 6.26 -1.04
N ALA A 119 -29.55 5.33 -0.40
CA ALA A 119 -29.98 3.93 -0.30
C ALA A 119 -31.34 3.77 0.40
N LEU A 120 -31.65 4.68 1.35
CA LEU A 120 -32.93 4.72 2.07
C LEU A 120 -34.00 5.59 1.38
N GLY A 121 -33.74 6.17 0.21
CA GLY A 121 -34.65 7.08 -0.48
C GLY A 121 -34.96 8.37 0.30
N ARG A 122 -34.07 8.82 1.19
CA ARG A 122 -34.26 9.99 2.05
C ARG A 122 -33.61 11.24 1.45
N TRP A 123 -34.34 12.35 1.44
CA TRP A 123 -33.80 13.68 1.13
C TRP A 123 -33.25 14.31 2.40
N ALA A 124 -32.02 13.96 2.77
CA ALA A 124 -31.40 14.27 4.06
C ALA A 124 -30.79 15.69 4.16
N LYS A 125 -31.37 16.70 3.50
CA LYS A 125 -30.80 18.05 3.42
C LYS A 125 -30.54 18.67 4.79
N ASP A 126 -31.45 18.51 5.71
CA ASP A 126 -31.41 19.18 7.03
C ASP A 126 -30.22 18.69 7.87
N GLU A 127 -29.85 17.41 7.77
CA GLU A 127 -28.68 16.85 8.47
C GLU A 127 -27.37 17.59 8.10
N PHE A 128 -27.30 18.17 6.88
CA PHE A 128 -26.14 18.91 6.39
C PHE A 128 -26.27 20.42 6.65
N THR A 129 -27.47 20.98 6.55
CA THR A 129 -27.68 22.44 6.71
C THR A 129 -27.68 22.88 8.16
N ASP A 130 -28.11 22.02 9.08
CA ASP A 130 -28.14 22.30 10.53
C ASP A 130 -26.77 22.12 11.20
N LEU A 131 -25.75 21.80 10.43
CA LEU A 131 -24.36 21.54 10.88
C LEU A 131 -24.27 20.48 11.99
N THR A 132 -25.23 19.57 12.05
CA THR A 132 -25.22 18.44 12.99
C THR A 132 -24.19 17.39 12.60
N LEU A 133 -23.80 17.36 11.31
CA LEU A 133 -22.72 16.54 10.79
C LEU A 133 -21.42 17.35 10.66
N PRO A 134 -20.26 16.75 10.99
CA PRO A 134 -18.97 17.44 10.90
C PRO A 134 -18.47 17.48 9.46
N VAL A 135 -19.22 18.13 8.54
CA VAL A 135 -18.80 18.35 7.16
C VAL A 135 -17.69 19.39 7.12
N ARG A 136 -16.54 19.03 6.60
CA ARG A 136 -15.33 19.87 6.61
C ARG A 136 -14.82 20.16 5.20
N GLU A 137 -14.20 21.33 5.01
CA GLU A 137 -13.44 21.63 3.81
C GLU A 137 -12.08 20.92 3.87
N LEU A 138 -11.59 20.40 2.72
CA LEU A 138 -10.32 19.68 2.70
C LEU A 138 -9.15 20.54 3.14
N ARG A 139 -9.17 21.82 2.78
CA ARG A 139 -8.10 22.77 3.13
C ARG A 139 -7.88 22.97 4.63
N ASP A 140 -8.89 22.69 5.42
CA ASP A 140 -8.84 22.87 6.88
C ASP A 140 -8.28 21.61 7.59
N LEU A 141 -8.06 20.52 6.86
CA LEU A 141 -7.64 19.25 7.43
C LEU A 141 -6.12 19.18 7.64
N ARG A 142 -5.75 18.59 8.76
CA ARG A 142 -4.37 18.22 9.10
C ARG A 142 -4.20 16.73 8.81
N VAL A 143 -3.32 16.40 7.86
CA VAL A 143 -3.03 15.02 7.47
C VAL A 143 -1.75 14.58 8.15
N GLY A 144 -1.83 13.52 8.94
CA GLY A 144 -0.70 12.82 9.53
C GLY A 144 -0.34 11.59 8.71
N LEU A 145 0.92 11.48 8.29
CA LEU A 145 1.42 10.38 7.49
C LEU A 145 2.32 9.46 8.33
N VAL A 146 1.87 8.24 8.57
CA VAL A 146 2.69 7.18 9.13
C VAL A 146 3.43 6.51 7.98
N GLY A 147 4.66 6.95 7.72
CA GLY A 147 5.45 6.57 6.55
C GLY A 147 5.46 7.65 5.47
N LEU A 148 6.66 8.10 5.11
CA LEU A 148 6.94 9.06 4.04
C LEU A 148 7.83 8.42 2.96
N GLY A 149 7.49 7.19 2.56
CA GLY A 149 8.02 6.52 1.39
C GLY A 149 7.34 6.99 0.10
N GLY A 150 7.34 6.19 -0.96
CA GLY A 150 6.72 6.53 -2.24
C GLY A 150 5.24 6.93 -2.09
N ILE A 151 4.44 6.09 -1.43
CA ILE A 151 3.00 6.33 -1.21
C ILE A 151 2.78 7.59 -0.36
N GLY A 152 3.39 7.65 0.83
CA GLY A 152 3.20 8.80 1.73
C GLY A 152 3.63 10.12 1.11
N SER A 153 4.71 10.14 0.32
CA SER A 153 5.15 11.33 -0.40
C SER A 153 4.18 11.75 -1.51
N ALA A 154 3.58 10.77 -2.21
CA ALA A 154 2.57 11.03 -3.23
C ALA A 154 1.26 11.58 -2.62
N VAL A 155 0.85 11.03 -1.45
CA VAL A 155 -0.28 11.57 -0.66
C VAL A 155 0.02 12.99 -0.18
N ALA A 156 1.21 13.22 0.40
CA ALA A 156 1.63 14.55 0.87
C ALA A 156 1.52 15.61 -0.23
N ARG A 157 2.03 15.31 -1.41
CA ARG A 157 1.99 16.22 -2.56
C ARG A 157 0.55 16.61 -2.95
N ARG A 158 -0.37 15.63 -2.99
CA ARG A 158 -1.79 15.88 -3.30
C ARG A 158 -2.51 16.63 -2.19
N ALA A 159 -2.30 16.23 -0.96
CA ALA A 159 -2.89 16.90 0.19
C ALA A 159 -2.49 18.38 0.26
N LEU A 160 -1.19 18.68 0.08
CA LEU A 160 -0.68 20.05 0.00
C LEU A 160 -1.29 20.86 -1.17
N ALA A 161 -1.44 20.23 -2.35
CA ALA A 161 -2.05 20.85 -3.52
C ALA A 161 -3.53 21.21 -3.29
N LEU A 162 -4.22 20.45 -2.43
CA LEU A 162 -5.61 20.72 -2.00
C LEU A 162 -5.70 21.68 -0.78
N GLY A 163 -4.59 22.25 -0.37
CA GLY A 163 -4.52 23.20 0.74
C GLY A 163 -4.48 22.58 2.13
N MET A 164 -4.44 21.24 2.26
CA MET A 164 -4.33 20.57 3.55
C MET A 164 -2.96 20.83 4.18
N SER A 165 -2.90 20.76 5.50
CA SER A 165 -1.66 20.81 6.26
C SER A 165 -1.15 19.39 6.49
N VAL A 166 0.13 19.12 6.23
CA VAL A 166 0.70 17.77 6.28
C VAL A 166 1.89 17.69 7.25
N ALA A 167 1.91 16.66 8.08
CA ALA A 167 3.07 16.24 8.88
C ALA A 167 3.26 14.71 8.76
N GLY A 168 4.39 14.19 9.18
CA GLY A 168 4.59 12.75 9.07
C GLY A 168 5.74 12.20 9.90
N VAL A 169 5.74 10.89 10.09
CA VAL A 169 6.82 10.15 10.73
C VAL A 169 7.43 9.13 9.78
N ARG A 170 8.75 8.96 9.88
CA ARG A 170 9.52 7.98 9.10
C ARG A 170 10.76 7.53 9.87
N ARG A 171 11.32 6.37 9.49
CA ARG A 171 12.49 5.78 10.15
C ARG A 171 13.72 6.72 10.20
N ARG A 172 13.99 7.43 9.11
CA ARG A 172 15.08 8.41 9.00
C ARG A 172 14.45 9.77 8.72
N PRO A 173 14.23 10.60 9.76
CA PRO A 173 13.61 11.91 9.59
C PRO A 173 14.44 12.81 8.69
N GLU A 174 13.86 13.33 7.66
CA GLU A 174 14.42 14.35 6.78
C GLU A 174 13.36 15.40 6.51
N ARG A 175 13.75 16.65 6.46
CA ARG A 175 12.81 17.75 6.22
C ARG A 175 12.14 17.59 4.85
N GLY A 176 10.82 17.38 4.84
CA GLY A 176 10.02 17.31 3.61
C GLY A 176 9.60 18.70 3.15
N ARG A 177 9.66 18.94 1.83
CA ARG A 177 9.23 20.23 1.26
C ARG A 177 7.73 20.44 1.48
N GLY A 178 7.36 21.56 2.09
CA GLY A 178 5.96 21.93 2.34
C GLY A 178 5.33 21.24 3.56
N LEU A 179 6.01 20.28 4.20
CA LEU A 179 5.51 19.63 5.39
C LEU A 179 5.70 20.52 6.63
N ARG A 180 4.72 20.51 7.54
CA ARG A 180 4.82 21.22 8.84
C ARG A 180 6.02 20.73 9.63
N TRP A 181 6.15 19.43 9.76
CA TRP A 181 7.28 18.74 10.39
C TRP A 181 7.37 17.27 9.95
N VAL A 182 8.55 16.69 10.14
CA VAL A 182 8.82 15.27 9.96
C VAL A 182 9.60 14.78 11.17
N GLY A 183 9.11 13.71 11.80
CA GLY A 183 9.73 13.09 12.98
C GLY A 183 10.07 11.62 12.79
N GLY A 184 10.65 11.02 13.84
CA GLY A 184 10.82 9.58 13.98
C GLY A 184 9.52 8.90 14.40
N LEU A 185 9.54 7.56 14.52
CA LEU A 185 8.37 6.80 14.98
C LEU A 185 7.99 7.10 16.44
N ASP A 186 8.92 7.58 17.24
CA ASP A 186 8.71 8.07 18.60
C ASP A 186 7.79 9.30 18.68
N GLU A 187 7.70 10.08 17.59
CA GLU A 187 6.79 11.22 17.46
C GLU A 187 5.37 10.83 16.99
N LEU A 188 5.08 9.52 16.80
CA LEU A 188 3.76 9.06 16.36
C LEU A 188 2.61 9.48 17.31
N PRO A 189 2.76 9.51 18.63
CA PRO A 189 1.72 10.02 19.53
C PRO A 189 1.37 11.49 19.25
N ARG A 190 2.39 12.32 19.01
CA ARG A 190 2.21 13.72 18.63
C ARG A 190 1.53 13.84 17.26
N LEU A 191 1.98 13.05 16.29
CA LEU A 191 1.36 13.04 14.96
C LEU A 191 -0.13 12.73 15.05
N ALA A 192 -0.51 11.69 15.81
CA ALA A 192 -1.91 11.31 16.01
C ALA A 192 -2.71 12.44 16.64
N ALA A 193 -2.23 13.04 17.72
CA ALA A 193 -2.92 14.13 18.41
C ALA A 193 -3.12 15.39 17.54
N GLU A 194 -2.26 15.61 16.57
CA GLU A 194 -2.32 16.75 15.65
C GLU A 194 -3.04 16.44 14.31
N SER A 195 -3.59 15.21 14.11
CA SER A 195 -4.10 14.77 12.79
C SER A 195 -5.62 14.67 12.76
N ASP A 196 -6.26 15.36 11.83
CA ASP A 196 -7.67 15.16 11.48
C ASP A 196 -7.84 13.94 10.57
N CYS A 197 -6.80 13.59 9.82
CA CYS A 197 -6.72 12.38 9.00
C CYS A 197 -5.39 11.69 9.26
N LEU A 198 -5.43 10.46 9.79
CA LEU A 198 -4.23 9.63 9.97
C LEU A 198 -4.16 8.60 8.84
N VAL A 199 -3.12 8.69 8.00
CA VAL A 199 -2.88 7.80 6.87
C VAL A 199 -1.72 6.87 7.18
N ILE A 200 -1.94 5.57 7.09
CA ILE A 200 -0.95 4.52 7.34
C ILE A 200 -0.41 4.06 5.99
N ALA A 201 0.86 4.41 5.71
CA ALA A 201 1.57 4.14 4.46
C ALA A 201 3.02 3.65 4.71
N ALA A 202 3.33 3.19 5.93
CA ALA A 202 4.61 2.60 6.29
C ALA A 202 4.68 1.13 5.86
N PRO A 203 5.85 0.59 5.48
CA PRO A 203 6.00 -0.83 5.22
C PRO A 203 5.80 -1.65 6.50
N HIS A 204 5.33 -2.89 6.37
CA HIS A 204 5.29 -3.83 7.48
C HIS A 204 6.70 -4.33 7.79
N THR A 205 7.15 -4.11 9.00
CA THR A 205 8.42 -4.58 9.56
C THR A 205 8.21 -4.90 11.04
N ALA A 206 9.18 -5.56 11.70
CA ALA A 206 9.11 -5.79 13.14
C ALA A 206 8.96 -4.48 13.95
N ALA A 207 9.50 -3.36 13.44
CA ALA A 207 9.42 -2.06 14.10
C ALA A 207 8.08 -1.34 13.85
N THR A 208 7.33 -1.70 12.81
CA THR A 208 6.07 -1.04 12.45
C THR A 208 4.83 -1.88 12.74
N ALA A 209 4.97 -3.17 13.03
CA ALA A 209 3.86 -4.03 13.42
C ALA A 209 3.16 -3.48 14.67
N GLY A 210 1.83 -3.32 14.61
CA GLY A 210 1.00 -2.80 15.71
C GLY A 210 1.31 -1.35 16.13
N THR A 211 2.04 -0.60 15.30
CA THR A 211 2.48 0.76 15.67
C THR A 211 1.30 1.72 15.85
N VAL A 212 0.22 1.57 15.05
CA VAL A 212 -1.03 2.33 15.25
C VAL A 212 -1.93 1.56 16.22
N SER A 213 -1.48 1.50 17.45
CA SER A 213 -2.13 0.81 18.57
C SER A 213 -3.35 1.57 19.08
N ARG A 214 -4.14 0.93 19.98
CA ARG A 214 -5.22 1.58 20.74
C ARG A 214 -4.78 2.93 21.31
N LYS A 215 -3.62 2.97 21.97
CA LYS A 215 -3.11 4.20 22.59
C LYS A 215 -2.93 5.33 21.57
N VAL A 216 -2.47 5.03 20.38
CA VAL A 216 -2.29 6.01 19.30
C VAL A 216 -3.65 6.45 18.75
N LEU A 217 -4.59 5.51 18.54
CA LEU A 217 -5.94 5.82 18.04
C LEU A 217 -6.72 6.70 19.02
N GLU A 218 -6.58 6.51 20.33
CA GLU A 218 -7.24 7.30 21.36
C GLU A 218 -6.76 8.76 21.43
N LEU A 219 -5.54 9.05 20.92
CA LEU A 219 -5.00 10.40 20.81
C LEU A 219 -5.58 11.21 19.65
N LEU A 220 -6.19 10.55 18.67
CA LEU A 220 -6.77 11.24 17.53
C LEU A 220 -7.83 12.26 18.00
N PRO A 221 -7.95 13.42 17.37
CA PRO A 221 -9.07 14.35 17.63
C PRO A 221 -10.43 13.68 17.41
N LYS A 222 -11.47 14.20 18.04
CA LYS A 222 -12.84 13.79 17.74
C LYS A 222 -13.11 14.01 16.25
N ASP A 223 -13.88 13.10 15.65
CA ASP A 223 -14.22 13.12 14.23
C ASP A 223 -13.02 13.00 13.28
N ALA A 224 -11.91 12.42 13.75
CA ALA A 224 -10.78 12.09 12.88
C ALA A 224 -11.13 10.95 11.92
N ILE A 225 -10.41 10.91 10.80
CA ILE A 225 -10.51 9.88 9.75
C ILE A 225 -9.23 9.02 9.80
N VAL A 226 -9.38 7.70 9.72
CA VAL A 226 -8.25 6.77 9.62
C VAL A 226 -8.23 6.14 8.22
N VAL A 227 -7.07 6.13 7.56
CA VAL A 227 -6.90 5.51 6.25
C VAL A 227 -5.73 4.52 6.31
N ASN A 228 -5.97 3.25 5.96
CA ASN A 228 -4.91 2.26 5.89
C ASN A 228 -4.78 1.69 4.47
N VAL A 229 -3.63 1.96 3.83
CA VAL A 229 -3.25 1.47 2.49
C VAL A 229 -1.92 0.73 2.51
N SER A 230 -1.53 0.26 3.68
CA SER A 230 -0.25 -0.42 3.90
C SER A 230 -0.43 -1.92 4.15
N ARG A 231 -0.60 -2.31 5.41
CA ARG A 231 -0.94 -3.66 5.86
C ARG A 231 -1.84 -3.57 7.09
N GLY A 232 -2.79 -4.51 7.23
CA GLY A 232 -3.69 -4.56 8.39
C GLY A 232 -2.94 -4.70 9.71
N SER A 233 -1.85 -5.46 9.72
CA SER A 233 -1.02 -5.71 10.91
C SER A 233 -0.34 -4.47 11.54
N LEU A 234 -0.38 -3.30 10.89
CA LEU A 234 0.10 -2.04 11.49
C LEU A 234 -0.95 -1.39 12.41
N LEU A 235 -2.21 -1.78 12.29
CA LEU A 235 -3.37 -1.14 12.90
C LEU A 235 -4.06 -2.07 13.90
N ASP A 236 -4.41 -1.56 15.07
CA ASP A 236 -5.32 -2.25 16.01
C ASP A 236 -6.77 -2.11 15.51
N GLU A 237 -7.20 -3.08 14.68
CA GLU A 237 -8.54 -3.10 14.07
C GLU A 237 -9.66 -3.19 15.11
N ALA A 238 -9.43 -3.90 16.23
CA ALA A 238 -10.41 -4.03 17.30
C ALA A 238 -10.63 -2.69 18.02
N ALA A 239 -9.56 -1.98 18.32
CA ALA A 239 -9.64 -0.65 18.91
C ALA A 239 -10.27 0.35 17.94
N LEU A 240 -9.94 0.29 16.65
CA LEU A 240 -10.56 1.13 15.63
C LEU A 240 -12.07 0.92 15.57
N LEU A 241 -12.54 -0.32 15.54
CA LEU A 241 -13.96 -0.67 15.52
C LEU A 241 -14.69 -0.12 16.77
N GLU A 242 -14.08 -0.26 17.94
CA GLU A 242 -14.66 0.25 19.19
C GLU A 242 -14.82 1.78 19.14
N LEU A 243 -13.80 2.51 18.68
CA LEU A 243 -13.85 3.97 18.57
C LEU A 243 -14.89 4.45 17.53
N LEU A 244 -15.04 3.72 16.42
CA LEU A 244 -16.08 3.98 15.42
C LEU A 244 -17.48 3.75 15.99
N ASN A 245 -17.69 2.64 16.71
CA ASN A 245 -18.97 2.32 17.38
C ASN A 245 -19.37 3.37 18.42
N ARG A 246 -18.38 3.95 19.11
CA ARG A 246 -18.61 5.05 20.09
C ARG A 246 -18.81 6.41 19.42
N GLY A 247 -18.74 6.52 18.10
CA GLY A 247 -18.84 7.79 17.38
C GLY A 247 -17.68 8.76 17.67
N ARG A 248 -16.52 8.23 18.08
CA ARG A 248 -15.31 9.01 18.37
C ARG A 248 -14.59 9.43 17.09
N LEU A 249 -14.68 8.61 16.04
CA LEU A 249 -14.10 8.84 14.72
C LEU A 249 -15.18 9.10 13.68
N ALA A 250 -14.89 9.96 12.69
CA ALA A 250 -15.78 10.24 11.57
C ALA A 250 -15.90 9.02 10.65
N GLY A 251 -14.80 8.32 10.42
CA GLY A 251 -14.79 7.12 9.57
C GLY A 251 -13.41 6.50 9.41
N ALA A 252 -13.39 5.35 8.77
CA ALA A 252 -12.17 4.66 8.39
C ALA A 252 -12.27 4.14 6.94
N ALA A 253 -11.21 4.33 6.15
CA ALA A 253 -11.04 3.72 4.83
C ALA A 253 -9.92 2.69 4.89
N LEU A 254 -10.25 1.43 4.67
CA LEU A 254 -9.36 0.31 4.83
C LEU A 254 -9.27 -0.47 3.52
N ASP A 255 -8.10 -0.44 2.90
CA ASP A 255 -7.80 -1.25 1.71
C ASP A 255 -7.12 -2.57 2.08
N VAL A 256 -6.65 -2.69 3.33
CA VAL A 256 -5.89 -3.82 3.84
C VAL A 256 -6.35 -4.23 5.23
N PHE A 257 -6.24 -5.53 5.55
CA PHE A 257 -6.75 -6.11 6.80
C PHE A 257 -5.73 -7.07 7.41
N SER A 258 -5.88 -7.34 8.70
CA SER A 258 -5.03 -8.30 9.43
C SER A 258 -5.22 -9.74 8.94
N VAL A 259 -6.42 -10.05 8.42
CA VAL A 259 -6.75 -11.32 7.76
C VAL A 259 -7.34 -10.99 6.39
N GLU A 260 -6.68 -11.44 5.34
CA GLU A 260 -7.11 -11.30 3.96
C GLU A 260 -7.26 -12.68 3.30
N PRO A 261 -8.35 -12.94 2.56
CA PRO A 261 -9.52 -12.09 2.36
C PRO A 261 -10.27 -11.80 3.66
N LEU A 262 -10.86 -10.57 3.77
CA LEU A 262 -11.66 -10.19 4.94
C LEU A 262 -12.84 -11.16 5.10
N PRO A 263 -12.99 -11.87 6.24
CA PRO A 263 -14.04 -12.84 6.44
C PRO A 263 -15.45 -12.26 6.22
N ALA A 264 -16.34 -13.05 5.61
CA ALA A 264 -17.70 -12.60 5.24
C ALA A 264 -18.53 -12.07 6.42
N GLY A 265 -18.31 -12.57 7.63
CA GLY A 265 -18.99 -12.09 8.87
C GLY A 265 -18.25 -10.97 9.60
N HIS A 266 -17.19 -10.38 9.03
CA HIS A 266 -16.44 -9.35 9.71
C HIS A 266 -17.27 -8.08 9.91
N PRO A 267 -17.26 -7.45 11.11
CA PRO A 267 -18.12 -6.30 11.42
C PRO A 267 -17.85 -5.07 10.55
N PHE A 268 -16.69 -4.94 9.93
CA PHE A 268 -16.42 -3.82 9.02
C PHE A 268 -17.33 -3.80 7.79
N TRP A 269 -17.81 -4.96 7.27
CA TRP A 269 -18.66 -5.00 6.08
C TRP A 269 -19.95 -4.21 6.22
N GLY A 270 -20.59 -4.29 7.37
CA GLY A 270 -21.86 -3.60 7.64
C GLY A 270 -21.71 -2.27 8.38
N HIS A 271 -20.52 -1.82 8.67
CA HIS A 271 -20.32 -0.62 9.48
C HIS A 271 -20.49 0.66 8.65
N PRO A 272 -21.43 1.56 8.96
CA PRO A 272 -21.77 2.72 8.12
C PRO A 272 -20.63 3.74 7.96
N ARG A 273 -19.63 3.69 8.85
CA ARG A 273 -18.48 4.59 8.84
C ARG A 273 -17.18 3.90 8.42
N VAL A 274 -17.28 2.72 7.75
CA VAL A 274 -16.12 2.02 7.21
C VAL A 274 -16.27 1.88 5.71
N LEU A 275 -15.29 2.38 4.98
CA LEU A 275 -15.11 2.10 3.57
C LEU A 275 -14.15 0.91 3.45
N VAL A 276 -14.68 -0.25 3.06
CA VAL A 276 -13.90 -1.46 2.81
C VAL A 276 -13.51 -1.52 1.33
N SER A 277 -12.25 -1.76 1.06
CA SER A 277 -11.70 -2.01 -0.28
C SER A 277 -10.88 -3.31 -0.25
N PRO A 278 -10.98 -4.20 -1.25
CA PRO A 278 -10.39 -5.53 -1.21
C PRO A 278 -8.94 -5.54 -1.73
N HIS A 279 -8.06 -4.72 -1.14
CA HIS A 279 -6.64 -4.58 -1.46
C HIS A 279 -6.37 -4.21 -2.93
N VAL A 280 -7.13 -3.22 -3.43
CA VAL A 280 -7.12 -2.79 -4.84
C VAL A 280 -6.83 -1.30 -5.03
N SER A 281 -6.46 -0.56 -4.00
CA SER A 281 -6.17 0.88 -4.10
C SER A 281 -5.06 1.21 -5.13
N ALA A 282 -4.21 0.24 -5.46
CA ALA A 282 -3.17 0.36 -6.48
C ALA A 282 -3.65 0.06 -7.91
N VAL A 283 -4.81 -0.58 -8.07
CA VAL A 283 -5.26 -1.13 -9.36
C VAL A 283 -5.80 -0.02 -10.26
N THR A 284 -5.22 0.13 -11.43
CA THR A 284 -5.68 1.04 -12.48
C THR A 284 -5.42 0.45 -13.87
N ASN A 285 -6.05 1.03 -14.89
CA ASN A 285 -5.83 0.66 -16.29
C ASN A 285 -4.38 0.90 -16.78
N ARG A 286 -3.57 1.65 -16.02
CA ARG A 286 -2.17 1.97 -16.36
C ARG A 286 -1.16 1.13 -15.55
N PHE A 287 -1.61 0.14 -14.79
CA PHE A 287 -0.73 -0.71 -13.98
C PHE A 287 0.34 -1.38 -14.84
N TRP A 288 -0.08 -2.12 -15.85
CA TRP A 288 0.84 -2.87 -16.72
C TRP A 288 1.77 -1.99 -17.56
N GLU A 289 1.36 -0.77 -17.89
CA GLU A 289 2.23 0.22 -18.55
C GLU A 289 3.42 0.57 -17.65
N ARG A 290 3.14 0.93 -16.38
CA ARG A 290 4.18 1.30 -15.41
C ARG A 290 5.07 0.12 -15.04
N GLU A 291 4.46 -1.05 -14.81
CA GLU A 291 5.16 -2.29 -14.50
C GLU A 291 6.11 -2.67 -15.63
N THR A 292 5.63 -2.68 -16.87
CA THR A 292 6.45 -2.98 -18.04
C THR A 292 7.60 -1.99 -18.20
N ALA A 293 7.37 -0.70 -17.98
CA ALA A 293 8.43 0.31 -18.06
C ALA A 293 9.54 0.07 -17.03
N LEU A 294 9.18 -0.27 -15.78
CA LEU A 294 10.15 -0.60 -14.72
C LEU A 294 10.95 -1.86 -15.06
N ILE A 295 10.27 -2.91 -15.52
CA ILE A 295 10.93 -4.17 -15.92
C ILE A 295 11.90 -3.92 -17.07
N VAL A 296 11.50 -3.16 -18.10
CA VAL A 296 12.34 -2.83 -19.27
C VAL A 296 13.58 -2.03 -18.85
N ASP A 297 13.43 -1.02 -17.98
CA ASP A 297 14.58 -0.26 -17.43
C ASP A 297 15.55 -1.21 -16.68
N ASN A 298 15.03 -2.10 -15.86
CA ASN A 298 15.87 -3.06 -15.14
C ASN A 298 16.54 -4.10 -16.06
N ILE A 299 15.87 -4.55 -17.11
CA ILE A 299 16.49 -5.42 -18.13
C ILE A 299 17.68 -4.70 -18.80
N GLN A 300 17.48 -3.45 -19.22
CA GLN A 300 18.55 -2.67 -19.85
C GLN A 300 19.74 -2.47 -18.91
N ARG A 301 19.48 -2.19 -17.64
CA ARG A 301 20.52 -2.10 -16.59
C ARG A 301 21.24 -3.41 -16.37
N TYR A 302 20.51 -4.51 -16.29
CA TYR A 302 21.05 -5.85 -16.09
C TYR A 302 22.03 -6.21 -17.23
N LEU A 303 21.58 -6.01 -18.48
CA LEU A 303 22.40 -6.28 -19.67
C LEU A 303 23.65 -5.39 -19.77
N ALA A 304 23.57 -4.17 -19.24
CA ALA A 304 24.69 -3.22 -19.18
C ALA A 304 25.59 -3.42 -17.94
N GLY A 305 25.30 -4.36 -17.05
CA GLY A 305 26.01 -4.53 -15.78
C GLY A 305 25.87 -3.34 -14.82
N ALA A 306 24.80 -2.52 -14.99
CA ALA A 306 24.51 -1.37 -14.16
C ALA A 306 23.65 -1.76 -12.94
N PRO A 307 23.67 -0.97 -11.85
CA PRO A 307 22.81 -1.22 -10.68
C PRO A 307 21.32 -1.22 -11.06
N LEU A 308 20.59 -2.23 -10.60
CA LEU A 308 19.14 -2.32 -10.80
C LEU A 308 18.38 -1.31 -9.92
N VAL A 309 17.20 -0.93 -10.36
CA VAL A 309 16.28 -0.08 -9.59
C VAL A 309 15.41 -0.97 -8.69
N ASN A 310 15.04 -0.47 -7.51
CA ASN A 310 14.21 -1.17 -6.53
C ASN A 310 14.80 -2.51 -6.06
N VAL A 311 16.11 -2.58 -5.89
CA VAL A 311 16.75 -3.72 -5.25
C VAL A 311 16.31 -3.78 -3.79
N VAL A 312 15.82 -4.93 -3.38
CA VAL A 312 15.33 -5.19 -2.02
C VAL A 312 16.52 -5.54 -1.12
N ASP A 313 16.60 -4.89 0.02
CA ASP A 313 17.46 -5.33 1.12
C ASP A 313 16.79 -6.55 1.78
N LEU A 314 17.35 -7.75 1.55
CA LEU A 314 16.77 -9.00 2.04
C LEU A 314 16.74 -9.10 3.58
N GLU A 315 17.64 -8.39 4.28
CA GLU A 315 17.69 -8.38 5.74
C GLU A 315 16.69 -7.36 6.31
N ALA A 316 16.63 -6.17 5.71
CA ALA A 316 15.68 -5.13 6.13
C ALA A 316 14.22 -5.45 5.70
N GLY A 317 14.04 -6.27 4.65
CA GLY A 317 12.74 -6.75 4.18
C GLY A 317 11.97 -5.77 3.29
N TYR A 318 12.66 -4.79 2.67
CA TYR A 318 12.06 -3.81 1.75
C TYR A 318 13.11 -3.13 0.88
#